data_e5ad6d65106263635233db106bf5a744
#
_entry.id   e5ad6d65106263635233db106bf5a744
#
_cell.length_a   1.000
_cell.length_b   1.000
_cell.length_c   1.000
_cell.angle_alpha   90.00
_cell.angle_beta   90.00
_cell.angle_gamma   90.00
#
_symmetry.space_group_name_H-M   'P 1'
#
loop_
_entity.id
_entity.type
_entity.pdbx_description
1 polymer ?
#
loop_
_entity_poly.entity_id
_entity_poly.type
_entity_poly.pdbx_seq_one_letter_code
_entity_poly.pdbx_strand_id
1 'polypeptide(L)'
;GVIILGIVWGLWHIPDDLVCYTQTSGIQMIFAQQITCISLGIFFAYAYMKTQNIWVPVCLHYLNNNLIPIISGTFSADVLENQTVSWKDLPVALVLNGLCFGFFLLADVFKKKEVQEEE
;
A
#
# COMPACT_ATOMS: atom_id res chain seq x y z
N GLY A 1 -7.69 -11.02 -7.95
CA GLY A 1 -7.45 -9.70 -8.36
C GLY A 1 -6.69 -8.74 -7.47
N VAL A 2 -7.27 -8.29 -6.35
CA VAL A 2 -6.75 -7.16 -5.56
C VAL A 2 -5.36 -7.41 -4.97
N ILE A 3 -5.12 -8.60 -4.43
CA ILE A 3 -3.81 -8.96 -3.86
C ILE A 3 -2.75 -8.99 -4.96
N ILE A 4 -3.06 -9.55 -6.13
CA ILE A 4 -2.14 -9.57 -7.28
C ILE A 4 -1.78 -8.15 -7.72
N LEU A 5 -2.77 -7.25 -7.76
CA LEU A 5 -2.53 -5.83 -8.06
C LEU A 5 -1.54 -5.21 -7.06
N GLY A 6 -1.73 -5.45 -5.76
CA GLY A 6 -0.81 -4.98 -4.72
C GLY A 6 0.60 -5.56 -4.85
N ILE A 7 0.72 -6.84 -5.23
CA ILE A 7 2.02 -7.48 -5.49
C ILE A 7 2.72 -6.81 -6.67
N VAL A 8 2.04 -6.63 -7.79
CA VAL A 8 2.62 -5.98 -8.99
C VAL A 8 3.03 -4.54 -8.65
N TRP A 9 2.20 -3.82 -7.90
CA TRP A 9 2.50 -2.46 -7.48
C TRP A 9 3.74 -2.40 -6.57
N GLY A 10 3.87 -3.31 -5.60
CA GLY A 10 5.07 -3.39 -4.75
C GLY A 10 6.33 -3.74 -5.54
N LEU A 11 6.23 -4.67 -6.51
CA LEU A 11 7.36 -5.00 -7.39
C LEU A 11 7.82 -3.80 -8.23
N TRP A 12 6.89 -2.93 -8.61
CA TRP A 12 7.20 -1.68 -9.32
C TRP A 12 8.05 -0.71 -8.49
N HIS A 13 7.95 -0.75 -7.17
CA HIS A 13 8.72 0.11 -6.27
C HIS A 13 10.16 -0.38 -5.99
N ILE A 14 10.52 -1.61 -6.37
CA ILE A 14 11.84 -2.17 -6.06
C ILE A 14 13.01 -1.25 -6.48
N PRO A 15 13.03 -0.63 -7.68
CA PRO A 15 14.10 0.28 -8.03
C PRO A 15 14.21 1.47 -7.08
N ASP A 16 13.09 2.08 -6.70
CA ASP A 16 13.06 3.21 -5.78
C ASP A 16 13.46 2.80 -4.36
N ASP A 17 13.02 1.62 -3.91
CA ASP A 17 13.38 1.06 -2.61
C ASP A 17 14.90 0.89 -2.46
N LEU A 18 15.55 0.41 -3.52
CA LEU A 18 16.99 0.10 -3.49
C LEU A 18 17.88 1.32 -3.77
N VAL A 19 17.40 2.29 -4.54
CA VAL A 19 18.22 3.44 -4.97
C VAL A 19 17.94 4.67 -4.14
N CYS A 20 16.68 4.94 -3.80
CA CYS A 20 16.27 6.18 -3.18
C CYS A 20 15.99 6.03 -1.68
N TYR A 21 15.22 5.00 -1.29
CA TYR A 21 14.65 4.94 0.06
C TYR A 21 15.63 4.39 1.10
N THR A 22 16.54 3.50 0.75
CA THR A 22 17.50 2.98 1.71
C THR A 22 18.86 2.65 1.09
N GLN A 23 19.92 2.88 1.86
CA GLN A 23 21.29 2.49 1.50
C GLN A 23 21.73 1.19 2.23
N THR A 24 21.02 0.77 3.27
CA THR A 24 21.50 -0.26 4.21
C THR A 24 20.58 -1.44 4.41
N SER A 25 19.26 -1.29 4.13
CA SER A 25 18.25 -2.29 4.45
C SER A 25 17.33 -2.62 3.26
N GLY A 26 17.91 -2.77 2.06
CA GLY A 26 17.18 -2.92 0.80
C GLY A 26 16.18 -4.07 0.80
N ILE A 27 16.56 -5.26 1.26
CA ILE A 27 15.66 -6.42 1.29
C ILE A 27 14.50 -6.18 2.25
N GLN A 28 14.78 -5.66 3.45
CA GLN A 28 13.75 -5.35 4.43
C GLN A 28 12.80 -4.26 3.92
N MET A 29 13.33 -3.25 3.21
CA MET A 29 12.54 -2.20 2.58
C MET A 29 11.57 -2.78 1.54
N ILE A 30 12.04 -3.66 0.65
CA ILE A 30 11.20 -4.33 -0.35
C ILE A 30 10.02 -5.06 0.32
N PHE A 31 10.26 -5.79 1.41
CA PHE A 31 9.19 -6.48 2.13
C PHE A 31 8.22 -5.49 2.81
N ALA A 32 8.74 -4.43 3.44
CA ALA A 32 7.91 -3.41 4.07
C ALA A 32 7.03 -2.69 3.03
N GLN A 33 7.60 -2.32 1.89
CA GLN A 33 6.89 -1.70 0.78
C GLN A 33 5.85 -2.65 0.19
N GLN A 34 6.18 -3.94 0.07
CA GLN A 34 5.24 -4.94 -0.44
C GLN A 34 4.02 -5.09 0.48
N ILE A 35 4.21 -5.12 1.80
CA ILE A 35 3.12 -5.15 2.80
C ILE A 35 2.23 -3.92 2.62
N THR A 36 2.82 -2.74 2.51
CA THR A 36 2.11 -1.47 2.35
C THR A 36 1.32 -1.43 1.03
N CYS A 37 1.93 -1.80 -0.08
CA CYS A 37 1.29 -1.78 -1.41
C CYS A 37 0.11 -2.75 -1.49
N ILE A 38 0.22 -3.95 -0.91
CA ILE A 38 -0.91 -4.89 -0.85
C ILE A 38 -2.05 -4.31 -0.01
N SER A 39 -1.73 -3.76 1.15
CA SER A 39 -2.72 -3.24 2.10
C SER A 39 -3.46 -2.02 1.55
N LEU A 40 -2.72 -1.04 1.02
CA LEU A 40 -3.30 0.13 0.36
C LEU A 40 -4.06 -0.27 -0.92
N GLY A 41 -3.56 -1.25 -1.67
CA GLY A 41 -4.24 -1.79 -2.85
C GLY A 41 -5.62 -2.33 -2.53
N ILE A 42 -5.78 -3.04 -1.40
CA ILE A 42 -7.08 -3.51 -0.90
C ILE A 42 -8.00 -2.32 -0.62
N PHE A 43 -7.52 -1.32 0.09
CA PHE A 43 -8.30 -0.13 0.43
C PHE A 43 -8.70 0.68 -0.80
N PHE A 44 -7.79 0.91 -1.72
CA PHE A 44 -8.08 1.66 -2.95
C PHE A 44 -9.05 0.92 -3.87
N ALA A 45 -8.92 -0.41 -3.96
CA ALA A 45 -9.87 -1.23 -4.70
C ALA A 45 -11.27 -1.20 -4.07
N TYR A 46 -11.35 -1.28 -2.73
CA TYR A 46 -12.62 -1.10 -2.01
C TYR A 46 -13.25 0.27 -2.33
N ALA A 47 -12.46 1.35 -2.22
CA ALA A 47 -12.94 2.70 -2.49
C ALA A 47 -13.45 2.84 -3.94
N TYR A 48 -12.71 2.30 -4.92
CA TYR A 48 -13.15 2.27 -6.31
C TYR A 48 -14.45 1.48 -6.50
N MET A 49 -14.53 0.27 -5.95
CA MET A 49 -15.71 -0.59 -6.11
C MET A 49 -16.96 -0.02 -5.46
N LYS A 50 -16.82 0.76 -4.38
CA LYS A 50 -17.93 1.46 -3.72
C LYS A 50 -18.40 2.69 -4.47
N THR A 51 -17.49 3.43 -5.09
CA THR A 51 -17.80 4.73 -5.70
C THR A 51 -17.94 4.66 -7.22
N GLN A 52 -17.41 3.61 -7.86
CA GLN A 52 -17.28 3.45 -9.31
C GLN A 52 -16.60 4.67 -9.98
N ASN A 53 -15.76 5.36 -9.22
CA ASN A 53 -15.08 6.57 -9.64
C ASN A 53 -13.58 6.42 -9.41
N ILE A 54 -12.80 6.41 -10.50
CA ILE A 54 -11.34 6.24 -10.46
C ILE A 54 -10.63 7.39 -9.75
N TRP A 55 -11.21 8.58 -9.73
CA TRP A 55 -10.61 9.73 -9.07
C TRP A 55 -10.53 9.58 -7.55
N VAL A 56 -11.42 8.77 -6.96
CA VAL A 56 -11.40 8.53 -5.51
C VAL A 56 -10.11 7.83 -5.08
N PRO A 57 -9.72 6.66 -5.60
CA PRO A 57 -8.43 6.06 -5.25
C PRO A 57 -7.24 6.91 -5.70
N VAL A 58 -7.33 7.67 -6.81
CA VAL A 58 -6.27 8.60 -7.22
C VAL A 58 -6.03 9.69 -6.17
N CYS A 59 -7.10 10.33 -5.68
CA CYS A 59 -6.99 11.34 -4.62
C CYS A 59 -6.49 10.74 -3.31
N LEU A 60 -6.96 9.56 -2.94
CA LEU A 60 -6.50 8.86 -1.73
C LEU A 60 -5.00 8.50 -1.82
N HIS A 61 -4.54 8.03 -2.97
CA HIS A 61 -3.13 7.75 -3.20
C HIS A 61 -2.28 9.04 -3.13
N TYR A 62 -2.74 10.11 -3.75
CA TYR A 62 -2.07 11.42 -3.68
C TYR A 62 -1.98 11.91 -2.23
N LEU A 63 -3.06 11.83 -1.46
CA LEU A 63 -3.07 12.20 -0.05
C LEU A 63 -2.11 11.34 0.77
N ASN A 64 -2.10 10.02 0.55
CA ASN A 64 -1.18 9.11 1.22
C ASN A 64 0.28 9.50 0.99
N ASN A 65 0.66 9.81 -0.24
CA ASN A 65 2.03 10.18 -0.58
C ASN A 65 2.45 11.53 0.01
N ASN A 66 1.51 12.42 0.25
CA ASN A 66 1.80 13.75 0.82
C ASN A 66 1.60 13.82 2.34
N LEU A 67 1.03 12.79 2.97
CA LEU A 67 0.71 12.79 4.39
C LEU A 67 1.97 12.85 5.27
N ILE A 68 3.02 12.10 4.90
CA ILE A 68 4.28 12.07 5.64
C ILE A 68 4.94 13.45 5.66
N PRO A 69 5.16 14.13 4.52
CA PRO A 69 5.67 15.51 4.50
C PRO A 69 4.82 16.49 5.31
N ILE A 70 3.49 16.36 5.24
CA ILE A 70 2.56 17.23 5.97
C ILE A 70 2.71 17.03 7.49
N ILE A 71 2.71 15.78 7.97
CA ILE A 71 2.79 15.47 9.40
C ILE A 71 4.16 15.84 9.96
N SER A 72 5.24 15.57 9.21
CA SER A 72 6.61 15.88 9.63
C SER A 72 6.93 17.37 9.60
N GLY A 73 6.08 18.18 8.92
CA GLY A 73 6.35 19.60 8.68
C GLY A 73 7.54 19.87 7.75
N THR A 74 8.02 18.84 7.07
CA THR A 74 9.20 18.88 6.21
C THR A 74 8.77 18.55 4.77
N PHE A 75 8.83 19.54 3.90
CA PHE A 75 8.47 19.40 2.48
C PHE A 75 9.69 19.14 1.58
N SER A 76 10.81 18.69 2.16
CA SER A 76 11.98 18.29 1.38
C SER A 76 11.80 16.86 0.85
N ALA A 77 12.37 16.58 -0.32
CA ALA A 77 12.38 15.23 -0.92
C ALA A 77 13.08 14.21 -0.01
N ASP A 78 13.99 14.67 0.84
CA ASP A 78 14.84 13.84 1.71
C ASP A 78 14.10 13.14 2.85
N VAL A 79 12.82 13.48 3.10
CA VAL A 79 12.03 12.87 4.20
C VAL A 79 11.89 11.34 4.06
N LEU A 80 11.88 10.85 2.83
CA LEU A 80 11.76 9.43 2.52
C LEU A 80 13.09 8.76 2.18
N GLU A 81 14.17 9.53 2.11
CA GLU A 81 15.50 9.01 1.81
C GLU A 81 16.18 8.44 3.07
N ASN A 82 17.16 7.54 2.85
CA ASN A 82 18.00 6.98 3.90
C ASN A 82 17.25 6.32 5.06
N GLN A 83 16.09 5.73 4.79
CA GLN A 83 15.33 4.99 5.78
C GLN A 83 16.07 3.70 6.17
N THR A 84 15.92 3.30 7.43
CA THR A 84 16.43 2.03 7.92
C THR A 84 15.29 1.17 8.42
N VAL A 85 15.11 -0.01 7.82
CA VAL A 85 14.07 -0.98 8.18
C VAL A 85 14.73 -2.21 8.80
N SER A 86 14.29 -2.60 9.97
CA SER A 86 14.74 -3.81 10.65
C SER A 86 13.80 -4.97 10.38
N TRP A 87 14.30 -6.20 10.45
CA TRP A 87 13.45 -7.41 10.39
C TRP A 87 12.35 -7.44 11.46
N LYS A 88 12.57 -6.77 12.59
CA LYS A 88 11.59 -6.66 13.68
C LYS A 88 10.42 -5.74 13.35
N ASP A 89 10.61 -4.82 12.40
CA ASP A 89 9.59 -3.86 11.99
C ASP A 89 8.55 -4.52 11.07
N LEU A 90 8.93 -5.57 10.32
CA LEU A 90 8.05 -6.23 9.35
C LEU A 90 6.81 -6.88 10.00
N PRO A 91 6.90 -7.67 11.08
CA PRO A 91 5.72 -8.19 11.76
C PRO A 91 4.81 -7.08 12.29
N VAL A 92 5.38 -5.99 12.81
CA VAL A 92 4.63 -4.83 13.30
C VAL A 92 3.90 -4.16 12.14
N ALA A 93 4.61 -3.90 11.02
CA ALA A 93 4.01 -3.35 9.82
C ALA A 93 2.87 -4.23 9.29
N LEU A 94 3.06 -5.56 9.26
CA LEU A 94 2.04 -6.51 8.81
C LEU A 94 0.79 -6.45 9.68
N VAL A 95 0.95 -6.44 11.01
CA VAL A 95 -0.17 -6.37 11.95
C VAL A 95 -0.90 -5.04 11.81
N LEU A 96 -0.19 -3.90 11.81
CA LEU A 96 -0.80 -2.58 11.69
C LEU A 96 -1.53 -2.41 10.35
N ASN A 97 -0.91 -2.78 9.24
CA ASN A 97 -1.54 -2.73 7.92
C ASN A 97 -2.74 -3.69 7.83
N GLY A 98 -2.63 -4.89 8.40
CA GLY A 98 -3.73 -5.85 8.47
C GLY A 98 -4.92 -5.31 9.25
N LEU A 99 -4.68 -4.67 10.40
CA LEU A 99 -5.74 -4.05 11.21
C LEU A 99 -6.35 -2.82 10.54
N CYS A 100 -5.53 -1.99 9.89
CA CYS A 100 -6.01 -0.77 9.23
C CYS A 100 -6.75 -1.02 7.91
N PHE A 101 -6.29 -1.98 7.11
CA PHE A 101 -6.74 -2.15 5.74
C PHE A 101 -7.22 -3.57 5.41
N GLY A 102 -6.71 -4.59 6.09
CA GLY A 102 -7.02 -5.99 5.78
C GLY A 102 -8.51 -6.34 5.94
N PHE A 103 -9.20 -5.71 6.88
CA PHE A 103 -10.63 -5.96 7.11
C PHE A 103 -11.51 -5.55 5.91
N PHE A 104 -11.05 -4.66 5.04
CA PHE A 104 -11.79 -4.31 3.82
C PHE A 104 -11.98 -5.49 2.88
N LEU A 105 -11.12 -6.53 2.93
CA LEU A 105 -11.32 -7.77 2.16
C LEU A 105 -12.61 -8.50 2.52
N LEU A 106 -13.15 -8.28 3.73
CA LEU A 106 -14.40 -8.88 4.18
C LEU A 106 -15.65 -8.18 3.63
N ALA A 107 -15.45 -7.05 2.94
CA ALA A 107 -16.55 -6.26 2.40
C ALA A 107 -17.31 -7.01 1.28
N ASP A 108 -18.61 -6.85 1.25
CA ASP A 108 -19.50 -7.56 0.30
C ASP A 108 -19.22 -7.24 -1.18
N VAL A 109 -18.56 -6.10 -1.46
CA VAL A 109 -18.16 -5.73 -2.82
C VAL A 109 -17.17 -6.71 -3.44
N PHE A 110 -16.40 -7.45 -2.61
CA PHE A 110 -15.47 -8.48 -3.08
C PHE A 110 -16.10 -9.87 -3.18
N LYS A 111 -17.27 -10.07 -2.52
CA LYS A 111 -18.00 -11.36 -2.50
C LYS A 111 -18.96 -11.53 -3.67
N LYS A 112 -19.43 -10.43 -4.29
CA LYS A 112 -20.49 -10.44 -5.32
C LYS A 112 -20.10 -11.04 -6.68
N LYS A 113 -18.86 -11.47 -6.90
CA LYS A 113 -18.45 -12.06 -8.19
C LYS A 113 -18.76 -13.55 -8.36
N GLU A 114 -19.12 -14.26 -7.30
CA GLU A 114 -19.39 -15.71 -7.39
C GLU A 114 -20.81 -16.04 -7.91
N VAL A 115 -21.75 -15.07 -7.92
CA VAL A 115 -23.17 -15.32 -8.26
C VAL A 115 -23.48 -15.08 -9.75
N GLN A 116 -22.60 -14.49 -10.54
CA GLN A 116 -22.84 -14.20 -11.96
C GLN A 116 -22.27 -15.23 -12.95
N GLU A 117 -21.60 -16.26 -12.48
CA GLU A 117 -21.10 -17.35 -13.34
C GLU A 117 -22.01 -18.59 -13.35
N GLU A 118 -23.12 -18.59 -12.62
CA GLU A 118 -24.09 -19.71 -12.58
C GLU A 118 -25.42 -19.44 -13.33
N GLU A 119 -25.56 -18.35 -14.08
CA GLU A 119 -26.67 -18.09 -15.01
C GLU A 119 -26.16 -18.11 -16.47
#